data_4e609a0768f8a309aad72c570d971a4b
#
_entry.id   4e609a0768f8a309aad72c570d971a4b
#
_cell.length_a   1.000
_cell.length_b   1.000
_cell.length_c   1.000
_cell.angle_alpha   90.00
_cell.angle_beta   90.00
_cell.angle_gamma   90.00
#
_symmetry.space_group_name_H-M   'P 1'
#
loop_
_entity.id
_entity.type
_entity.pdbx_description
1 polymer ?
#
loop_
_entity_poly.entity_id
_entity_poly.type
_entity_poly.pdbx_seq_one_letter_code
_entity_poly.pdbx_strand_id
1 'polypeptide(L)'
;MNRSPARRWFWLWLALIWFTFTPASAQQEPFKRVDAMIPMRDGVRLNTHIYSPARTDEQFPILILRTPYGIGNATPSQLATAVPELTSEGFIIVQQDIRGRFNSEGRFVMLRQPRDPKDKNAVDESSDTYDTIEWLLKNVANNNRRVGIAGTSYGAWLAVMAMLDPHPALNAVVEQASPADMWMGDDFHHNGAFRLSYGLEYAYMMESSKEIGDPSEVIDTFDTYEWYLKLGSLANVETNYFRGKIPSWRDFANRPDYDDFWKRQAFAPWLNKVTAPTLNVAGWWDQEDFYGPIKIYELLEPHDKANQNFLVVGPWNHGGWSRGEGRKLGKIDFGSATAEHYRRNILVPFLVHYLKGKGTHGLPEAMTFRTGANEWIRHHAWPPKQNVVDRKLYLQKDKELSFDPPPPAAEQSFDSYTSDPANPVPYRPRPIKLRSGWTTWLVEDQRFVDHRPDVLSFVSEPLIEDVIVSGRIVANLFASTSGTDSDWVVKLIDVYPDKFESDPEMGGFQLMIAGDVFRGRYLRSFERPQAIPANTVQHYQIPFPANDHAFKKGHRIMVQIQSTWFPIIDRNPQRFISNIFLARESDFQTAIQRIYRSGRNASHIAVPVVVKPPQ
;
A
#
# COMPACT_ATOMS: atom_id res chain seq x y z
N MET A 1 -45.75 -63.84 -24.68
CA MET A 1 -47.22 -63.81 -24.96
C MET A 1 -47.57 -62.38 -25.34
N ASN A 2 -47.64 -62.15 -26.65
CA ASN A 2 -48.78 -61.66 -27.44
C ASN A 2 -49.68 -60.61 -26.74
N ARG A 3 -49.75 -59.39 -27.24
CA ARG A 3 -50.44 -58.92 -28.45
C ARG A 3 -50.25 -57.40 -28.67
N SER A 4 -49.90 -57.01 -29.90
CA SER A 4 -50.17 -55.71 -30.57
C SER A 4 -51.62 -55.65 -31.06
N PRO A 5 -52.11 -54.59 -31.84
CA PRO A 5 -51.89 -53.17 -31.96
C PRO A 5 -53.22 -52.34 -32.03
N ALA A 6 -53.14 -51.05 -32.04
CA ALA A 6 -54.19 -50.23 -32.69
C ALA A 6 -53.63 -48.87 -33.13
N ARG A 7 -53.60 -48.70 -34.47
CA ARG A 7 -53.40 -47.46 -35.20
C ARG A 7 -54.56 -46.46 -34.94
N ARG A 8 -54.26 -45.19 -34.67
CA ARG A 8 -55.15 -44.10 -34.97
C ARG A 8 -54.36 -42.96 -35.61
N TRP A 9 -54.74 -42.63 -36.83
CA TRP A 9 -54.33 -41.48 -37.63
C TRP A 9 -54.89 -40.19 -37.04
N PHE A 10 -54.04 -39.16 -36.83
CA PHE A 10 -54.50 -37.78 -36.69
C PHE A 10 -53.71 -36.88 -37.61
N TRP A 11 -54.43 -36.09 -38.36
CA TRP A 11 -53.95 -35.17 -39.39
C TRP A 11 -53.16 -34.02 -38.79
N LEU A 12 -51.91 -33.80 -39.23
CA LEU A 12 -51.09 -32.62 -38.94
C LEU A 12 -51.48 -31.48 -39.85
N TRP A 13 -51.95 -30.38 -39.25
CA TRP A 13 -51.98 -29.07 -39.87
C TRP A 13 -50.60 -28.43 -39.70
N LEU A 14 -49.81 -28.22 -40.79
CA LEU A 14 -48.58 -27.43 -40.82
C LEU A 14 -48.98 -25.94 -40.84
N ALA A 15 -48.88 -25.28 -39.69
CA ALA A 15 -48.85 -23.81 -39.62
C ALA A 15 -47.41 -23.36 -39.84
N LEU A 16 -47.07 -22.83 -41.03
CA LEU A 16 -45.83 -22.12 -41.32
C LEU A 16 -45.83 -20.82 -40.50
N ILE A 17 -45.12 -20.84 -39.33
CA ILE A 17 -44.79 -19.62 -38.61
C ILE A 17 -43.57 -19.02 -39.29
N TRP A 18 -43.80 -17.95 -40.04
CA TRP A 18 -42.70 -17.08 -40.50
C TRP A 18 -42.06 -16.39 -39.29
N PHE A 19 -40.92 -16.92 -38.80
CA PHE A 19 -40.02 -16.17 -37.94
C PHE A 19 -39.38 -15.08 -38.80
N THR A 20 -39.88 -13.86 -38.66
CA THR A 20 -39.15 -12.67 -39.08
C THR A 20 -37.96 -12.53 -38.15
N PHE A 21 -36.80 -12.96 -38.61
CA PHE A 21 -35.52 -12.57 -37.99
C PHE A 21 -35.41 -11.05 -38.16
N THR A 22 -35.81 -10.30 -37.14
CA THR A 22 -35.31 -8.94 -37.00
C THR A 22 -33.80 -9.09 -36.77
N PRO A 23 -32.94 -8.53 -37.62
CA PRO A 23 -31.52 -8.51 -37.33
C PRO A 23 -31.36 -7.82 -35.98
N ALA A 24 -30.76 -8.50 -34.99
CA ALA A 24 -30.34 -7.86 -33.78
C ALA A 24 -29.50 -6.66 -34.24
N SER A 25 -29.96 -5.44 -33.91
CA SER A 25 -29.18 -4.25 -34.20
C SER A 25 -27.84 -4.48 -33.50
N ALA A 26 -26.78 -4.58 -34.27
CA ALA A 26 -25.44 -4.68 -33.73
C ALA A 26 -25.28 -3.50 -32.77
N GLN A 27 -25.22 -3.77 -31.48
CA GLN A 27 -25.07 -2.74 -30.46
C GLN A 27 -23.75 -2.04 -30.77
N GLN A 28 -23.82 -0.77 -31.14
CA GLN A 28 -22.65 -0.03 -31.59
C GLN A 28 -21.68 0.01 -30.39
N GLU A 29 -20.46 -0.50 -30.62
CA GLU A 29 -19.41 -0.48 -29.60
C GLU A 29 -19.22 0.94 -29.04
N PRO A 30 -19.22 1.13 -27.74
CA PRO A 30 -19.16 2.46 -27.13
C PRO A 30 -17.82 3.16 -27.37
N PHE A 31 -16.78 2.40 -27.70
CA PHE A 31 -15.44 2.88 -27.98
C PHE A 31 -14.87 2.22 -29.25
N LYS A 32 -13.94 2.94 -29.88
CA LYS A 32 -13.06 2.40 -30.94
C LYS A 32 -11.69 2.18 -30.32
N ARG A 33 -11.10 1.01 -30.52
CA ARG A 33 -9.72 0.70 -30.08
C ARG A 33 -8.77 0.85 -31.26
N VAL A 34 -7.63 1.50 -31.02
CA VAL A 34 -6.47 1.57 -31.91
C VAL A 34 -5.24 1.11 -31.12
N ASP A 35 -4.47 0.20 -31.69
CA ASP A 35 -3.20 -0.26 -31.14
C ASP A 35 -2.05 0.47 -31.82
N ALA A 36 -1.10 0.96 -31.04
CA ALA A 36 0.04 1.73 -31.55
C ALA A 36 1.33 1.36 -30.82
N MET A 37 2.42 1.34 -31.55
CA MET A 37 3.78 1.31 -31.00
C MET A 37 4.32 2.75 -31.00
N ILE A 38 4.16 3.45 -29.86
CA ILE A 38 4.52 4.87 -29.74
C ILE A 38 6.05 5.00 -29.62
N PRO A 39 6.72 5.74 -30.54
CA PRO A 39 8.17 5.93 -30.49
C PRO A 39 8.55 6.96 -29.43
N MET A 40 9.52 6.60 -28.60
CA MET A 40 10.18 7.48 -27.64
C MET A 40 11.35 8.20 -28.31
N ARG A 41 11.89 9.25 -27.66
CA ARG A 41 12.99 10.08 -28.17
C ARG A 41 14.28 9.32 -28.50
N ASP A 42 14.49 8.17 -27.87
CA ASP A 42 15.63 7.27 -28.12
C ASP A 42 15.36 6.17 -29.14
N GLY A 43 14.17 6.20 -29.78
CA GLY A 43 13.75 5.25 -30.80
C GLY A 43 13.10 3.98 -30.28
N VAL A 44 13.09 3.73 -28.97
CA VAL A 44 12.34 2.62 -28.33
C VAL A 44 10.85 2.85 -28.51
N ARG A 45 10.09 1.79 -28.83
CA ARG A 45 8.65 1.90 -29.05
C ARG A 45 7.87 1.21 -27.95
N LEU A 46 6.83 1.89 -27.43
CA LEU A 46 6.00 1.41 -26.34
C LEU A 46 4.63 0.95 -26.85
N ASN A 47 4.23 -0.27 -26.48
CA ASN A 47 2.96 -0.87 -26.83
C ASN A 47 1.82 -0.14 -26.12
N THR A 48 0.84 0.34 -26.89
CA THR A 48 -0.21 1.23 -26.40
C THR A 48 -1.55 0.88 -27.02
N HIS A 49 -2.58 0.75 -26.18
CA HIS A 49 -3.97 0.64 -26.61
C HIS A 49 -4.70 1.96 -26.36
N ILE A 50 -5.36 2.48 -27.38
CA ILE A 50 -6.08 3.77 -27.34
C ILE A 50 -7.55 3.49 -27.57
N TYR A 51 -8.38 3.77 -26.56
CA TYR A 51 -9.82 3.60 -26.61
C TYR A 51 -10.48 4.98 -26.70
N SER A 52 -10.97 5.34 -27.87
CA SER A 52 -11.64 6.61 -28.12
C SER A 52 -13.16 6.41 -28.13
N PRO A 53 -13.96 7.29 -27.51
CA PRO A 53 -15.41 7.26 -27.62
C PRO A 53 -15.86 7.17 -29.09
N ALA A 54 -16.84 6.33 -29.41
CA ALA A 54 -17.34 6.16 -30.79
C ALA A 54 -18.07 7.41 -31.28
N ARG A 55 -18.64 8.22 -30.39
CA ARG A 55 -19.26 9.51 -30.72
C ARG A 55 -18.20 10.54 -31.10
N THR A 56 -18.57 11.51 -31.93
CA THR A 56 -17.67 12.54 -32.48
C THR A 56 -18.21 13.94 -32.35
N ASP A 57 -19.21 14.13 -31.51
CA ASP A 57 -19.95 15.38 -31.29
C ASP A 57 -19.22 16.38 -30.39
N GLU A 58 -18.18 15.93 -29.68
CA GLU A 58 -17.35 16.76 -28.82
C GLU A 58 -15.88 16.33 -28.87
N GLN A 59 -15.00 17.13 -28.24
CA GLN A 59 -13.60 16.78 -27.98
C GLN A 59 -13.46 16.19 -26.59
N PHE A 60 -12.63 15.14 -26.45
CA PHE A 60 -12.47 14.36 -25.23
C PHE A 60 -11.09 14.54 -24.62
N PRO A 61 -10.96 14.62 -23.28
CA PRO A 61 -9.66 14.58 -22.62
C PRO A 61 -9.07 13.18 -22.71
N ILE A 62 -7.74 13.12 -22.64
CA ILE A 62 -6.98 11.87 -22.61
C ILE A 62 -6.70 11.51 -21.15
N LEU A 63 -6.96 10.25 -20.77
CA LEU A 63 -6.56 9.67 -19.49
C LEU A 63 -5.59 8.52 -19.74
N ILE A 64 -4.35 8.67 -19.27
CA ILE A 64 -3.26 7.71 -19.48
C ILE A 64 -3.14 6.80 -18.25
N LEU A 65 -3.01 5.50 -18.48
CA LEU A 65 -2.75 4.44 -17.52
C LEU A 65 -1.51 3.66 -17.98
N ARG A 66 -0.37 3.87 -17.33
CA ARG A 66 0.89 3.16 -17.62
C ARG A 66 1.11 2.05 -16.61
N THR A 67 1.67 0.92 -17.01
CA THR A 67 1.81 -0.24 -16.15
C THR A 67 2.98 -1.14 -16.52
N PRO A 68 3.68 -1.77 -15.55
CA PRO A 68 4.61 -2.86 -15.80
C PRO A 68 3.92 -4.24 -15.87
N TYR A 69 2.61 -4.32 -15.57
CA TYR A 69 1.90 -5.59 -15.35
C TYR A 69 1.19 -6.13 -16.60
N GLY A 70 1.32 -5.45 -17.73
CA GLY A 70 0.66 -5.79 -18.99
C GLY A 70 -0.71 -5.15 -19.15
N ILE A 71 -0.93 -4.53 -20.30
CA ILE A 71 -2.22 -3.88 -20.62
C ILE A 71 -3.29 -4.87 -21.09
N GLY A 72 -2.93 -6.14 -21.23
CA GLY A 72 -3.86 -7.18 -21.65
C GLY A 72 -4.39 -6.96 -23.07
N ASN A 73 -5.60 -7.46 -23.32
CA ASN A 73 -6.23 -7.37 -24.65
C ASN A 73 -7.74 -7.13 -24.53
N ALA A 74 -8.15 -6.22 -23.63
CA ALA A 74 -9.56 -5.93 -23.40
C ALA A 74 -10.23 -5.36 -24.65
N THR A 75 -11.43 -5.85 -24.94
CA THR A 75 -12.29 -5.23 -25.96
C THR A 75 -12.87 -3.90 -25.43
N PRO A 76 -13.36 -3.01 -26.31
CA PRO A 76 -14.04 -1.79 -25.89
C PRO A 76 -15.18 -2.02 -24.89
N SER A 77 -16.00 -3.04 -25.09
CA SER A 77 -17.09 -3.40 -24.18
C SER A 77 -16.58 -3.91 -22.82
N GLN A 78 -15.50 -4.69 -22.80
CA GLN A 78 -14.88 -5.14 -21.55
C GLN A 78 -14.29 -3.96 -20.76
N LEU A 79 -13.63 -3.01 -21.44
CA LEU A 79 -13.14 -1.79 -20.80
C LEU A 79 -14.30 -0.98 -20.19
N ALA A 80 -15.39 -0.78 -20.96
CA ALA A 80 -16.54 -0.03 -20.48
C ALA A 80 -17.19 -0.67 -19.23
N THR A 81 -17.16 -1.99 -19.14
CA THR A 81 -17.65 -2.72 -17.95
C THR A 81 -16.67 -2.66 -16.77
N ALA A 82 -15.36 -2.62 -17.05
CA ALA A 82 -14.33 -2.61 -15.99
C ALA A 82 -14.23 -1.27 -15.25
N VAL A 83 -14.45 -0.14 -15.96
CA VAL A 83 -14.35 1.22 -15.41
C VAL A 83 -15.55 2.08 -15.83
N PRO A 84 -16.79 1.69 -15.46
CA PRO A 84 -18.02 2.29 -15.98
C PRO A 84 -18.12 3.79 -15.64
N GLU A 85 -17.64 4.19 -14.47
CA GLU A 85 -17.68 5.58 -14.03
C GLU A 85 -16.82 6.50 -14.92
N LEU A 86 -15.68 6.01 -15.40
CA LEU A 86 -14.81 6.78 -16.31
C LEU A 86 -15.30 6.75 -17.74
N THR A 87 -15.76 5.59 -18.22
CA THR A 87 -16.18 5.44 -19.61
C THR A 87 -17.49 6.17 -19.92
N SER A 88 -18.42 6.25 -18.95
CA SER A 88 -19.67 7.03 -19.10
C SER A 88 -19.41 8.53 -19.27
N GLU A 89 -18.34 9.04 -18.70
CA GLU A 89 -17.96 10.46 -18.84
C GLU A 89 -17.33 10.79 -20.20
N GLY A 90 -16.88 9.80 -20.97
CA GLY A 90 -16.26 10.01 -22.27
C GLY A 90 -14.85 10.59 -22.15
N PHE A 91 -13.92 9.77 -21.72
CA PHE A 91 -12.48 9.99 -21.80
C PHE A 91 -11.92 9.17 -22.97
N ILE A 92 -10.86 9.66 -23.62
CA ILE A 92 -9.98 8.81 -24.41
C ILE A 92 -9.07 8.09 -23.41
N ILE A 93 -9.27 6.78 -23.26
CA ILE A 93 -8.49 5.97 -22.30
C ILE A 93 -7.31 5.36 -23.03
N VAL A 94 -6.11 5.60 -22.50
CA VAL A 94 -4.85 5.11 -23.06
C VAL A 94 -4.20 4.18 -22.05
N GLN A 95 -3.99 2.93 -22.44
CA GLN A 95 -3.24 1.95 -21.66
C GLN A 95 -1.90 1.70 -22.33
N GLN A 96 -0.79 1.72 -21.56
CA GLN A 96 0.55 1.56 -22.11
C GLN A 96 1.40 0.63 -21.25
N ASP A 97 1.98 -0.40 -21.89
CA ASP A 97 3.08 -1.18 -21.29
C ASP A 97 4.33 -0.31 -21.18
N ILE A 98 4.97 -0.26 -20.01
CA ILE A 98 6.21 0.49 -19.87
C ILE A 98 7.38 -0.19 -20.59
N ARG A 99 8.45 0.55 -20.74
CA ARG A 99 9.70 0.14 -21.38
C ARG A 99 10.21 -1.22 -20.87
N GLY A 100 10.44 -2.15 -21.80
CA GLY A 100 10.98 -3.46 -21.54
C GLY A 100 10.00 -4.48 -20.93
N ARG A 101 8.72 -4.14 -20.83
CA ARG A 101 7.68 -5.06 -20.35
C ARG A 101 6.75 -5.47 -21.49
N PHE A 102 6.25 -6.72 -21.43
CA PHE A 102 5.31 -7.30 -22.38
C PHE A 102 5.67 -7.01 -23.84
N ASN A 103 4.81 -6.30 -24.56
CA ASN A 103 5.01 -5.99 -25.97
C ASN A 103 5.80 -4.70 -26.24
N SER A 104 6.19 -3.96 -25.20
CA SER A 104 7.05 -2.79 -25.33
C SER A 104 8.51 -3.18 -25.55
N GLU A 105 9.21 -2.38 -26.34
CA GLU A 105 10.64 -2.52 -26.59
C GLU A 105 11.50 -1.96 -25.44
N GLY A 106 12.81 -2.09 -25.57
CA GLY A 106 13.78 -1.58 -24.60
C GLY A 106 14.06 -2.54 -23.46
N ARG A 107 14.67 -2.00 -22.39
CA ARG A 107 15.09 -2.75 -21.22
C ARG A 107 14.30 -2.29 -19.98
N PHE A 108 13.69 -3.22 -19.28
CA PHE A 108 13.08 -2.97 -17.97
C PHE A 108 14.14 -2.73 -16.90
N VAL A 109 13.90 -1.75 -16.06
CA VAL A 109 14.61 -1.51 -14.80
C VAL A 109 13.54 -1.19 -13.77
N MET A 110 13.42 -2.03 -12.75
CA MET A 110 12.40 -1.88 -11.73
C MET A 110 12.58 -0.55 -10.99
N LEU A 111 11.50 0.26 -10.93
CA LEU A 111 11.49 1.58 -10.28
C LEU A 111 12.72 2.43 -10.66
N ARG A 112 12.92 2.57 -11.96
CA ARG A 112 14.06 3.31 -12.53
C ARG A 112 14.22 4.67 -11.89
N GLN A 113 15.41 4.97 -11.40
CA GLN A 113 15.73 6.29 -10.82
C GLN A 113 15.38 7.42 -11.79
N PRO A 114 14.85 8.56 -11.29
CA PRO A 114 14.69 9.76 -12.10
C PRO A 114 16.01 10.17 -12.76
N ARG A 115 15.93 10.56 -14.03
CA ARG A 115 17.11 11.01 -14.80
C ARG A 115 17.68 12.32 -14.24
N ASP A 116 18.98 12.53 -14.42
CA ASP A 116 19.56 13.86 -14.22
C ASP A 116 18.99 14.82 -15.32
N PRO A 117 18.27 15.88 -14.98
CA PRO A 117 17.74 16.83 -15.95
C PRO A 117 18.81 17.49 -16.83
N LYS A 118 20.09 17.47 -16.40
CA LYS A 118 21.22 18.00 -17.17
C LYS A 118 21.68 17.03 -18.27
N ASP A 119 21.43 15.75 -18.13
CA ASP A 119 21.71 14.76 -19.18
C ASP A 119 20.55 14.66 -20.16
N LYS A 120 20.69 15.35 -21.30
CA LYS A 120 19.65 15.38 -22.35
C LYS A 120 19.43 14.06 -23.06
N ASN A 121 20.39 13.12 -22.93
CA ASN A 121 20.32 11.78 -23.53
C ASN A 121 19.75 10.73 -22.59
N ALA A 122 19.68 11.02 -21.29
CA ALA A 122 19.12 10.11 -20.32
C ALA A 122 17.59 9.99 -20.51
N VAL A 123 17.11 8.76 -20.40
CA VAL A 123 15.69 8.41 -20.47
C VAL A 123 15.23 7.77 -19.18
N ASP A 124 14.04 8.11 -18.77
CA ASP A 124 13.33 7.56 -17.62
C ASP A 124 11.82 7.50 -17.89
N GLU A 125 11.04 7.15 -16.89
CA GLU A 125 9.59 7.06 -17.03
C GLU A 125 8.92 8.44 -17.19
N SER A 126 9.57 9.53 -16.75
CA SER A 126 9.06 10.88 -16.97
C SER A 126 9.18 11.29 -18.44
N SER A 127 10.34 11.03 -19.04
CA SER A 127 10.59 11.30 -20.46
C SER A 127 9.72 10.45 -21.38
N ASP A 128 9.51 9.17 -21.03
CA ASP A 128 8.62 8.28 -21.80
C ASP A 128 7.16 8.76 -21.73
N THR A 129 6.73 9.28 -20.57
CA THR A 129 5.38 9.86 -20.45
C THR A 129 5.26 11.14 -21.26
N TYR A 130 6.28 12.00 -21.24
CA TYR A 130 6.30 13.23 -22.03
C TYR A 130 6.15 12.93 -23.54
N ASP A 131 6.97 12.02 -24.07
CA ASP A 131 6.96 11.63 -25.49
C ASP A 131 5.62 10.96 -25.86
N THR A 132 5.05 10.17 -24.97
CA THR A 132 3.74 9.55 -25.15
C THR A 132 2.65 10.62 -25.29
N ILE A 133 2.62 11.63 -24.41
CA ILE A 133 1.65 12.72 -24.47
C ILE A 133 1.80 13.50 -25.78
N GLU A 134 3.02 13.87 -26.14
CA GLU A 134 3.29 14.62 -27.38
C GLU A 134 2.79 13.86 -28.63
N TRP A 135 3.01 12.53 -28.67
CA TRP A 135 2.53 11.69 -29.75
C TRP A 135 0.99 11.60 -29.78
N LEU A 136 0.35 11.39 -28.63
CA LEU A 136 -1.10 11.28 -28.52
C LEU A 136 -1.82 12.54 -28.99
N LEU A 137 -1.33 13.72 -28.59
CA LEU A 137 -1.91 15.00 -29.00
C LEU A 137 -1.86 15.25 -30.49
N LYS A 138 -0.89 14.67 -31.20
CA LYS A 138 -0.74 14.78 -32.66
C LYS A 138 -1.55 13.76 -33.43
N ASN A 139 -1.67 12.54 -32.91
CA ASN A 139 -2.13 11.39 -33.70
C ASN A 139 -3.54 10.90 -33.31
N VAL A 140 -4.07 11.29 -32.13
CA VAL A 140 -5.42 10.89 -31.71
C VAL A 140 -6.40 12.02 -32.04
N ALA A 141 -7.37 11.73 -32.90
CA ALA A 141 -8.39 12.70 -33.29
C ALA A 141 -9.35 13.00 -32.11
N ASN A 142 -10.05 14.15 -32.20
CA ASN A 142 -11.07 14.59 -31.25
C ASN A 142 -10.58 14.72 -29.79
N ASN A 143 -9.27 14.88 -29.55
CA ASN A 143 -8.77 15.21 -28.22
C ASN A 143 -8.91 16.71 -27.93
N ASN A 144 -9.23 17.05 -26.67
CA ASN A 144 -9.37 18.44 -26.22
C ASN A 144 -8.04 19.07 -25.73
N ARG A 145 -6.90 18.40 -25.97
CA ARG A 145 -5.54 18.80 -25.57
C ARG A 145 -5.30 18.87 -24.07
N ARG A 146 -6.18 18.28 -23.24
CA ARG A 146 -5.97 18.10 -21.80
C ARG A 146 -5.72 16.64 -21.51
N VAL A 147 -4.67 16.36 -20.74
CA VAL A 147 -4.22 15.02 -20.42
C VAL A 147 -4.22 14.84 -18.90
N GLY A 148 -4.81 13.74 -18.45
CA GLY A 148 -4.64 13.24 -17.09
C GLY A 148 -3.82 11.95 -17.12
N ILE A 149 -3.15 11.67 -16.01
CA ILE A 149 -2.51 10.39 -15.75
C ILE A 149 -3.01 9.84 -14.43
N ALA A 150 -3.34 8.55 -14.40
CA ALA A 150 -3.79 7.87 -13.20
C ALA A 150 -3.11 6.51 -13.08
N GLY A 151 -2.93 6.04 -11.86
CA GLY A 151 -2.39 4.71 -11.62
C GLY A 151 -2.57 4.25 -10.19
N THR A 152 -2.33 2.97 -9.96
CA THR A 152 -2.29 2.34 -8.63
C THR A 152 -0.94 1.66 -8.46
N SER A 153 -0.32 1.74 -7.25
CA SER A 153 0.92 1.03 -6.97
C SER A 153 2.06 1.52 -7.90
N TYR A 154 2.77 0.64 -8.55
CA TYR A 154 3.76 1.00 -9.58
C TYR A 154 3.17 1.95 -10.65
N GLY A 155 1.91 1.75 -11.05
CA GLY A 155 1.22 2.67 -11.98
C GLY A 155 1.05 4.08 -11.40
N ALA A 156 0.86 4.21 -10.10
CA ALA A 156 0.83 5.50 -9.41
C ALA A 156 2.22 6.14 -9.33
N TRP A 157 3.26 5.34 -9.06
CA TRP A 157 4.64 5.81 -9.14
C TRP A 157 4.97 6.37 -10.54
N LEU A 158 4.48 5.72 -11.61
CA LEU A 158 4.59 6.24 -12.99
C LEU A 158 3.85 7.58 -13.17
N ALA A 159 2.71 7.75 -12.50
CA ALA A 159 1.97 9.02 -12.52
C ALA A 159 2.74 10.13 -11.80
N VAL A 160 3.40 9.83 -10.67
CA VAL A 160 4.28 10.77 -9.97
C VAL A 160 5.52 11.10 -10.82
N MET A 161 6.12 10.12 -11.48
CA MET A 161 7.24 10.34 -12.41
C MET A 161 6.88 11.35 -13.50
N ALA A 162 5.64 11.35 -14.01
CA ALA A 162 5.19 12.32 -15.00
C ALA A 162 5.21 13.78 -14.50
N MET A 163 5.19 14.00 -13.19
CA MET A 163 5.26 15.33 -12.57
C MET A 163 6.68 15.90 -12.52
N LEU A 164 7.71 15.07 -12.68
CA LEU A 164 9.12 15.48 -12.55
C LEU A 164 9.61 16.24 -13.80
N ASP A 165 9.14 15.86 -14.98
CA ASP A 165 9.34 16.56 -16.26
C ASP A 165 7.98 16.70 -16.97
N PRO A 166 7.08 17.57 -16.44
CA PRO A 166 5.68 17.58 -16.84
C PRO A 166 5.49 18.15 -18.25
N HIS A 167 4.74 17.42 -19.07
CA HIS A 167 4.27 17.96 -20.36
C HIS A 167 3.27 19.10 -20.12
N PRO A 168 3.28 20.22 -20.90
CA PRO A 168 2.36 21.36 -20.70
C PRO A 168 0.86 20.99 -20.78
N ALA A 169 0.52 19.89 -21.41
CA ALA A 169 -0.86 19.38 -21.48
C ALA A 169 -1.26 18.50 -20.30
N LEU A 170 -0.37 18.24 -19.34
CA LEU A 170 -0.71 17.46 -18.14
C LEU A 170 -1.50 18.34 -17.17
N ASN A 171 -2.79 18.05 -17.02
CA ASN A 171 -3.74 18.86 -16.26
C ASN A 171 -4.34 18.15 -15.03
N ALA A 172 -4.06 16.87 -14.82
CA ALA A 172 -4.47 16.13 -13.63
C ALA A 172 -3.57 14.92 -13.41
N VAL A 173 -3.23 14.65 -12.14
CA VAL A 173 -2.50 13.48 -11.70
C VAL A 173 -3.29 12.81 -10.60
N VAL A 174 -3.52 11.50 -10.72
CA VAL A 174 -4.15 10.68 -9.67
C VAL A 174 -3.18 9.57 -9.32
N GLU A 175 -2.49 9.73 -8.21
CA GLU A 175 -1.65 8.68 -7.67
C GLU A 175 -2.39 7.96 -6.54
N GLN A 176 -2.45 6.63 -6.62
CA GLN A 176 -3.19 5.79 -5.70
C GLN A 176 -2.25 4.70 -5.18
N ALA A 177 -1.84 4.82 -3.92
CA ALA A 177 -0.81 3.98 -3.32
C ALA A 177 0.49 3.98 -4.15
N SER A 178 1.02 5.17 -4.44
CA SER A 178 2.35 5.29 -5.03
C SER A 178 3.42 5.07 -3.97
N PRO A 179 4.41 4.20 -4.16
CA PRO A 179 5.60 4.28 -3.33
C PRO A 179 6.30 5.63 -3.51
N ALA A 180 6.86 6.17 -2.42
CA ALA A 180 7.64 7.40 -2.40
C ALA A 180 9.11 7.17 -2.02
N ASP A 181 9.37 6.17 -1.19
CA ASP A 181 10.70 5.80 -0.72
C ASP A 181 10.76 4.31 -0.37
N MET A 182 11.39 3.52 -1.22
CA MET A 182 11.47 2.06 -1.13
C MET A 182 12.22 1.54 0.10
N TRP A 183 12.94 2.42 0.80
CA TRP A 183 13.74 2.04 1.95
C TRP A 183 13.18 2.55 3.28
N MET A 184 12.44 3.66 3.28
CA MET A 184 11.97 4.26 4.53
C MET A 184 10.65 3.68 5.03
N GLY A 185 9.71 3.34 4.15
CA GLY A 185 8.39 2.94 4.61
C GLY A 185 7.46 2.36 3.54
N ASP A 186 7.98 2.13 2.32
CA ASP A 186 7.23 1.49 1.24
C ASP A 186 7.72 0.05 0.98
N ASP A 187 7.67 -0.43 -0.22
CA ASP A 187 7.77 -1.82 -0.66
C ASP A 187 8.84 -2.68 0.01
N PHE A 188 10.08 -2.20 0.17
CA PHE A 188 11.20 -3.12 0.46
C PHE A 188 11.78 -3.01 1.85
N HIS A 189 11.66 -1.86 2.51
CA HIS A 189 12.11 -1.71 3.89
C HIS A 189 11.16 -0.80 4.69
N HIS A 190 11.03 -1.09 5.98
CA HIS A 190 10.38 -0.22 6.95
C HIS A 190 11.36 0.10 8.07
N ASN A 191 11.70 1.37 8.24
CA ASN A 191 12.63 1.86 9.27
C ASN A 191 13.90 0.98 9.39
N GLY A 192 14.46 0.57 8.23
CA GLY A 192 15.67 -0.24 8.11
C GLY A 192 15.49 -1.76 8.16
N ALA A 193 14.30 -2.27 8.46
CA ALA A 193 14.01 -3.69 8.42
C ALA A 193 13.55 -4.10 7.01
N PHE A 194 14.18 -5.13 6.45
CA PHE A 194 13.87 -5.60 5.10
C PHE A 194 12.58 -6.41 5.07
N ARG A 195 11.68 -6.10 4.13
CA ARG A 195 10.43 -6.84 3.89
C ARG A 195 10.71 -8.08 3.05
N LEU A 196 11.11 -9.16 3.73
CA LEU A 196 11.67 -10.35 3.10
C LEU A 196 10.73 -11.02 2.11
N SER A 197 9.54 -11.45 2.55
CA SER A 197 8.65 -12.21 1.67
C SER A 197 8.18 -11.35 0.49
N TYR A 198 7.82 -10.11 0.75
CA TYR A 198 7.40 -9.19 -0.31
C TYR A 198 8.55 -8.89 -1.28
N GLY A 199 9.71 -8.49 -0.78
CA GLY A 199 10.86 -8.12 -1.61
C GLY A 199 11.35 -9.27 -2.49
N LEU A 200 11.37 -10.51 -1.96
CA LEU A 200 11.77 -11.68 -2.74
C LEU A 200 10.72 -12.04 -3.80
N GLU A 201 9.46 -12.14 -3.39
CA GLU A 201 8.37 -12.56 -4.27
C GLU A 201 8.13 -11.53 -5.37
N TYR A 202 8.14 -10.23 -5.03
CA TYR A 202 7.92 -9.14 -5.98
C TYR A 202 9.07 -8.98 -6.96
N ALA A 203 10.33 -9.03 -6.50
CA ALA A 203 11.49 -8.97 -7.39
C ALA A 203 11.48 -10.13 -8.39
N TYR A 204 11.16 -11.36 -7.94
CA TYR A 204 11.01 -12.50 -8.84
C TYR A 204 9.86 -12.29 -9.85
N MET A 205 8.71 -11.86 -9.37
CA MET A 205 7.54 -11.59 -10.21
C MET A 205 7.85 -10.56 -11.33
N MET A 206 8.65 -9.55 -11.02
CA MET A 206 8.93 -8.46 -11.94
C MET A 206 10.11 -8.72 -12.87
N GLU A 207 11.12 -9.50 -12.46
CA GLU A 207 12.39 -9.57 -13.18
C GLU A 207 12.75 -10.96 -13.70
N SER A 208 12.02 -12.02 -13.32
CA SER A 208 12.30 -13.39 -13.81
C SER A 208 11.99 -13.56 -15.30
N SER A 209 11.08 -12.75 -15.85
CA SER A 209 10.71 -12.74 -17.27
C SER A 209 10.30 -11.34 -17.74
N LYS A 210 10.09 -11.19 -19.04
CA LYS A 210 9.53 -9.96 -19.63
C LYS A 210 8.04 -9.76 -19.27
N GLU A 211 7.37 -10.82 -18.90
CA GLU A 211 5.99 -10.87 -18.39
C GLU A 211 6.00 -11.09 -16.88
N ILE A 212 4.84 -11.32 -16.27
CA ILE A 212 4.73 -11.57 -14.83
C ILE A 212 5.25 -12.98 -14.52
N GLY A 213 6.29 -13.06 -13.70
CA GLY A 213 6.81 -14.32 -13.18
C GLY A 213 5.93 -14.90 -12.08
N ASP A 214 6.04 -16.19 -11.84
CA ASP A 214 5.31 -16.88 -10.77
C ASP A 214 6.26 -17.26 -9.62
N PRO A 215 6.20 -16.61 -8.46
CA PRO A 215 7.02 -16.97 -7.30
C PRO A 215 6.85 -18.43 -6.84
N SER A 216 5.77 -19.12 -7.20
CA SER A 216 5.59 -20.54 -6.89
C SER A 216 6.63 -21.45 -7.59
N GLU A 217 7.30 -20.96 -8.63
CA GLU A 217 8.43 -21.67 -9.26
C GLU A 217 9.66 -21.76 -8.33
N VAL A 218 9.72 -20.90 -7.30
CA VAL A 218 10.80 -20.85 -6.31
C VAL A 218 10.32 -21.33 -4.95
N ILE A 219 9.11 -20.90 -4.54
CA ILE A 219 8.52 -21.19 -3.24
C ILE A 219 7.49 -22.32 -3.40
N ASP A 220 7.97 -23.56 -3.42
CA ASP A 220 7.13 -24.76 -3.50
C ASP A 220 6.84 -25.31 -2.09
N THR A 221 5.83 -24.74 -1.43
CA THR A 221 5.45 -25.18 -0.08
C THR A 221 4.02 -24.79 0.28
N PHE A 222 3.41 -25.58 1.20
CA PHE A 222 2.09 -25.27 1.75
C PHE A 222 2.12 -24.10 2.76
N ASP A 223 3.23 -23.96 3.50
CA ASP A 223 3.44 -22.90 4.49
C ASP A 223 4.73 -22.14 4.19
N THR A 224 4.63 -20.94 3.69
CA THR A 224 5.80 -20.11 3.32
C THR A 224 6.65 -19.74 4.53
N TYR A 225 6.09 -19.69 5.74
CA TYR A 225 6.86 -19.51 6.96
C TYR A 225 7.98 -20.57 7.10
N GLU A 226 7.65 -21.85 6.88
CA GLU A 226 8.62 -22.93 6.94
C GLU A 226 9.67 -22.84 5.82
N TRP A 227 9.26 -22.43 4.63
CA TRP A 227 10.17 -22.25 3.52
C TRP A 227 11.21 -21.16 3.80
N TYR A 228 10.75 -19.99 4.25
CA TYR A 228 11.62 -18.86 4.61
C TYR A 228 12.51 -19.19 5.82
N LEU A 229 12.02 -19.99 6.76
CA LEU A 229 12.84 -20.42 7.90
C LEU A 229 13.96 -21.36 7.46
N LYS A 230 13.66 -22.32 6.58
CA LYS A 230 14.65 -23.25 5.99
C LYS A 230 15.63 -22.57 5.05
N LEU A 231 15.27 -21.47 4.46
CA LEU A 231 16.17 -20.65 3.64
C LEU A 231 17.44 -20.28 4.41
N GLY A 232 17.33 -20.05 5.73
CA GLY A 232 18.45 -19.68 6.59
C GLY A 232 19.02 -18.31 6.26
N SER A 233 20.27 -18.23 5.84
CA SER A 233 20.91 -16.99 5.38
C SER A 233 20.27 -16.45 4.10
N LEU A 234 20.05 -15.14 4.01
CA LEU A 234 19.54 -14.49 2.80
C LEU A 234 20.50 -14.60 1.60
N ALA A 235 21.80 -14.83 1.85
CA ALA A 235 22.77 -15.11 0.79
C ALA A 235 22.41 -16.37 -0.02
N ASN A 236 21.66 -17.31 0.58
CA ASN A 236 21.21 -18.52 -0.09
C ASN A 236 20.22 -18.26 -1.24
N VAL A 237 19.52 -17.13 -1.23
CA VAL A 237 18.59 -16.73 -2.31
C VAL A 237 19.34 -16.60 -3.63
N GLU A 238 20.44 -15.85 -3.65
CA GLU A 238 21.24 -15.66 -4.86
C GLU A 238 21.88 -16.97 -5.32
N THR A 239 22.44 -17.74 -4.39
CA THR A 239 23.20 -18.96 -4.70
C THR A 239 22.29 -20.09 -5.20
N ASN A 240 21.15 -20.31 -4.54
CA ASN A 240 20.33 -21.49 -4.78
C ASN A 240 19.18 -21.25 -5.76
N TYR A 241 18.63 -20.01 -5.80
CA TYR A 241 17.40 -19.70 -6.51
C TYR A 241 17.60 -18.72 -7.66
N PHE A 242 18.08 -17.50 -7.40
CA PHE A 242 18.09 -16.43 -8.39
C PHE A 242 19.29 -16.48 -9.37
N ARG A 243 20.44 -16.89 -8.91
CA ARG A 243 21.63 -17.18 -9.76
C ARG A 243 21.96 -16.05 -10.74
N GLY A 244 21.92 -14.82 -10.29
CA GLY A 244 22.21 -13.62 -11.07
C GLY A 244 21.08 -13.12 -11.98
N LYS A 245 19.90 -13.74 -11.97
CA LYS A 245 18.80 -13.40 -12.88
C LYS A 245 17.94 -12.24 -12.40
N ILE A 246 17.97 -11.91 -11.10
CA ILE A 246 17.12 -10.90 -10.47
C ILE A 246 17.99 -9.72 -10.01
N PRO A 247 18.11 -8.65 -10.84
CA PRO A 247 18.98 -7.50 -10.53
C PRO A 247 18.63 -6.82 -9.21
N SER A 248 17.33 -6.60 -8.93
CA SER A 248 16.89 -5.91 -7.71
C SER A 248 17.26 -6.66 -6.43
N TRP A 249 17.27 -8.00 -6.45
CA TRP A 249 17.77 -8.77 -5.30
C TRP A 249 19.22 -8.45 -4.97
N ARG A 250 20.08 -8.28 -6.00
CA ARG A 250 21.48 -7.88 -5.81
C ARG A 250 21.60 -6.45 -5.28
N ASP A 251 20.70 -5.56 -5.71
CA ASP A 251 20.67 -4.20 -5.16
C ASP A 251 20.29 -4.23 -3.68
N PHE A 252 19.30 -5.03 -3.26
CA PHE A 252 18.95 -5.23 -1.84
C PHE A 252 20.14 -5.77 -1.05
N ALA A 253 20.74 -6.86 -1.51
CA ALA A 253 21.84 -7.54 -0.80
C ALA A 253 23.12 -6.70 -0.71
N ASN A 254 23.43 -5.90 -1.74
CA ASN A 254 24.64 -5.08 -1.78
C ASN A 254 24.46 -3.69 -1.15
N ARG A 255 23.20 -3.26 -0.89
CA ARG A 255 22.85 -1.93 -0.40
C ARG A 255 21.85 -2.02 0.76
N PRO A 256 22.25 -2.69 1.87
CA PRO A 256 21.37 -2.89 3.01
C PRO A 256 21.03 -1.59 3.76
N ASP A 257 21.87 -0.55 3.57
CA ASP A 257 21.76 0.74 4.26
C ASP A 257 21.17 1.81 3.33
N TYR A 258 20.65 2.90 3.91
CA TYR A 258 20.06 4.02 3.15
C TYR A 258 21.14 4.85 2.45
N ASP A 259 21.73 4.29 1.40
CA ASP A 259 22.80 4.92 0.62
C ASP A 259 22.25 5.87 -0.50
N ASP A 260 23.15 6.43 -1.29
CA ASP A 260 22.80 7.32 -2.38
C ASP A 260 21.95 6.67 -3.47
N PHE A 261 21.95 5.34 -3.59
CA PHE A 261 21.09 4.62 -4.53
C PHE A 261 19.61 4.79 -4.14
N TRP A 262 19.28 4.48 -2.88
CA TRP A 262 17.92 4.60 -2.35
C TRP A 262 17.44 6.06 -2.33
N LYS A 263 18.32 6.98 -1.90
CA LYS A 263 18.00 8.42 -1.85
C LYS A 263 17.67 9.00 -3.21
N ARG A 264 18.36 8.59 -4.28
CA ARG A 264 18.07 9.06 -5.64
C ARG A 264 16.82 8.44 -6.22
N GLN A 265 16.43 7.24 -5.76
CA GLN A 265 15.20 6.58 -6.16
C GLN A 265 13.97 7.21 -5.46
N ALA A 266 14.13 7.71 -4.23
CA ALA A 266 13.07 8.37 -3.48
C ALA A 266 12.59 9.67 -4.14
N PHE A 267 11.32 10.04 -3.94
CA PHE A 267 10.75 11.26 -4.51
C PHE A 267 11.11 12.54 -3.74
N ALA A 268 11.58 12.45 -2.49
CA ALA A 268 11.87 13.62 -1.67
C ALA A 268 12.80 14.66 -2.32
N PRO A 269 13.86 14.31 -3.08
CA PRO A 269 14.70 15.29 -3.76
C PRO A 269 14.03 15.98 -4.94
N TRP A 270 12.94 15.45 -5.48
CA TRP A 270 12.37 15.83 -6.76
C TRP A 270 11.06 16.61 -6.64
N LEU A 271 10.21 16.31 -5.64
CA LEU A 271 8.91 16.92 -5.44
C LEU A 271 9.02 18.25 -4.67
N ASN A 272 9.41 19.30 -5.36
CA ASN A 272 9.60 20.65 -4.80
C ASN A 272 8.68 21.71 -5.40
N LYS A 273 7.69 21.30 -6.18
CA LYS A 273 6.65 22.15 -6.78
C LYS A 273 5.43 21.34 -7.15
N VAL A 274 4.25 21.92 -7.06
CA VAL A 274 3.03 21.36 -7.65
C VAL A 274 2.99 21.73 -9.12
N THR A 275 3.05 20.73 -10.00
CA THR A 275 3.13 20.94 -11.46
C THR A 275 1.82 20.70 -12.18
N ALA A 276 0.90 19.98 -11.53
CA ALA A 276 -0.47 19.73 -11.98
C ALA A 276 -1.35 19.46 -10.75
N PRO A 277 -2.67 19.67 -10.83
CA PRO A 277 -3.59 19.22 -9.80
C PRO A 277 -3.40 17.74 -9.49
N THR A 278 -3.16 17.42 -8.22
CA THR A 278 -2.77 16.08 -7.77
C THR A 278 -3.74 15.55 -6.72
N LEU A 279 -4.26 14.34 -6.94
CA LEU A 279 -5.05 13.58 -5.98
C LEU A 279 -4.22 12.42 -5.47
N ASN A 280 -3.80 12.49 -4.20
CA ASN A 280 -3.07 11.45 -3.50
C ASN A 280 -4.07 10.55 -2.76
N VAL A 281 -3.98 9.23 -2.96
CA VAL A 281 -4.96 8.28 -2.42
C VAL A 281 -4.27 7.13 -1.69
N ALA A 282 -4.69 6.87 -0.45
CA ALA A 282 -4.17 5.78 0.38
C ALA A 282 -5.29 4.95 1.02
N GLY A 283 -4.95 3.76 1.46
CA GLY A 283 -5.80 2.89 2.27
C GLY A 283 -5.21 2.67 3.66
N TRP A 284 -6.01 2.80 4.75
CA TRP A 284 -5.53 2.60 6.13
C TRP A 284 -4.88 1.23 6.36
N TRP A 285 -5.30 0.23 5.63
CA TRP A 285 -4.76 -1.12 5.67
C TRP A 285 -4.13 -1.55 4.35
N ASP A 286 -3.48 -0.57 3.68
CA ASP A 286 -2.64 -0.87 2.53
C ASP A 286 -1.38 -1.61 3.00
N GLN A 287 -1.25 -2.85 2.57
CA GLN A 287 -0.17 -3.73 2.98
C GLN A 287 1.10 -3.57 2.13
N GLU A 288 1.10 -2.65 1.16
CA GLU A 288 2.22 -2.40 0.24
C GLU A 288 2.73 -0.97 0.37
N ASP A 289 1.93 0.03 -0.04
CA ASP A 289 2.36 1.41 -0.22
C ASP A 289 1.46 2.40 0.55
N PHE A 290 1.43 2.30 1.87
CA PHE A 290 0.68 3.26 2.70
C PHE A 290 1.46 4.55 2.96
N TYR A 291 2.78 4.43 3.15
CA TYR A 291 3.67 5.56 3.45
C TYR A 291 3.70 6.56 2.28
N GLY A 292 3.78 6.06 1.04
CA GLY A 292 4.05 6.84 -0.14
C GLY A 292 3.07 7.96 -0.44
N PRO A 293 1.75 7.74 -0.56
CA PRO A 293 0.81 8.82 -0.91
C PRO A 293 0.75 9.93 0.12
N ILE A 294 0.84 9.58 1.41
CA ILE A 294 0.89 10.57 2.49
C ILE A 294 2.18 11.38 2.39
N LYS A 295 3.30 10.71 2.11
CA LYS A 295 4.60 11.36 1.94
C LYS A 295 4.65 12.27 0.73
N ILE A 296 4.07 11.86 -0.41
CA ILE A 296 3.96 12.68 -1.63
C ILE A 296 3.13 13.93 -1.34
N TYR A 297 1.96 13.76 -0.71
CA TYR A 297 1.14 14.87 -0.27
C TYR A 297 1.94 15.85 0.61
N GLU A 298 2.63 15.35 1.64
CA GLU A 298 3.43 16.16 2.55
C GLU A 298 4.61 16.89 1.87
N LEU A 299 5.21 16.29 0.85
CA LEU A 299 6.29 16.91 0.08
C LEU A 299 5.79 18.05 -0.82
N LEU A 300 4.60 17.89 -1.39
CA LEU A 300 4.00 18.89 -2.29
C LEU A 300 3.35 20.04 -1.53
N GLU A 301 2.78 19.79 -0.36
CA GLU A 301 1.97 20.74 0.41
C GLU A 301 2.66 22.09 0.69
N PRO A 302 3.95 22.15 1.09
CA PRO A 302 4.66 23.43 1.29
C PRO A 302 4.80 24.27 0.01
N HIS A 303 4.60 23.67 -1.16
CA HIS A 303 4.74 24.27 -2.48
C HIS A 303 3.39 24.54 -3.17
N ASP A 304 2.29 24.13 -2.56
CA ASP A 304 0.94 24.29 -3.11
C ASP A 304 0.35 25.68 -2.81
N LYS A 305 0.60 26.61 -3.72
CA LYS A 305 0.05 27.98 -3.64
C LYS A 305 -1.36 28.10 -4.23
N ALA A 306 -1.79 27.12 -4.99
CA ALA A 306 -3.01 27.16 -5.79
C ALA A 306 -4.11 26.25 -5.25
N ASN A 307 -3.87 25.57 -4.15
CA ASN A 307 -4.76 24.57 -3.56
C ASN A 307 -5.15 23.49 -4.57
N GLN A 308 -4.13 22.80 -5.07
CA GLN A 308 -4.22 21.78 -6.11
C GLN A 308 -3.64 20.41 -5.68
N ASN A 309 -3.24 20.28 -4.42
CA ASN A 309 -2.69 19.06 -3.85
C ASN A 309 -3.66 18.50 -2.81
N PHE A 310 -4.32 17.39 -3.11
CA PHE A 310 -5.39 16.83 -2.28
C PHE A 310 -5.02 15.45 -1.76
N LEU A 311 -5.48 15.11 -0.55
CA LEU A 311 -5.31 13.79 0.06
C LEU A 311 -6.65 13.12 0.33
N VAL A 312 -6.78 11.85 -0.03
CA VAL A 312 -7.93 10.99 0.34
C VAL A 312 -7.43 9.69 0.93
N VAL A 313 -7.86 9.37 2.15
CA VAL A 313 -7.52 8.09 2.80
C VAL A 313 -8.79 7.35 3.20
N GLY A 314 -8.96 6.16 2.66
CA GLY A 314 -10.13 5.31 2.95
C GLY A 314 -9.77 4.03 3.70
N PRO A 315 -10.79 3.24 4.10
CA PRO A 315 -10.59 2.04 4.92
C PRO A 315 -10.23 0.81 4.05
N TRP A 316 -9.27 0.98 3.16
CA TRP A 316 -8.97 0.00 2.12
C TRP A 316 -7.63 -0.70 2.35
N ASN A 317 -7.52 -1.89 1.76
CA ASN A 317 -6.27 -2.54 1.44
C ASN A 317 -5.73 -2.01 0.11
N HIS A 318 -4.55 -2.48 -0.31
CA HIS A 318 -3.92 -2.10 -1.58
C HIS A 318 -4.86 -2.31 -2.78
N GLY A 319 -5.23 -1.22 -3.46
CA GLY A 319 -6.16 -1.23 -4.59
C GLY A 319 -7.64 -1.45 -4.23
N GLY A 320 -8.01 -1.50 -2.95
CA GLY A 320 -9.39 -1.75 -2.51
C GLY A 320 -10.42 -0.70 -2.94
N TRP A 321 -9.96 0.50 -3.34
CA TRP A 321 -10.81 1.57 -3.89
C TRP A 321 -11.19 1.37 -5.36
N SER A 322 -10.47 0.51 -6.10
CA SER A 322 -10.57 0.44 -7.56
C SER A 322 -11.78 -0.32 -8.09
N ARG A 323 -12.42 -1.16 -7.27
CA ARG A 323 -13.53 -2.03 -7.68
C ARG A 323 -14.43 -2.42 -6.51
N GLY A 324 -15.61 -2.96 -6.84
CA GLY A 324 -16.59 -3.38 -5.85
C GLY A 324 -17.14 -2.20 -5.03
N GLU A 325 -17.83 -2.50 -3.96
CA GLU A 325 -18.42 -1.51 -3.07
C GLU A 325 -17.42 -0.97 -2.04
N GLY A 326 -16.45 -1.78 -1.60
CA GLY A 326 -15.52 -1.43 -0.51
C GLY A 326 -16.20 -1.35 0.85
N ARG A 327 -17.31 -2.06 1.05
CA ARG A 327 -18.07 -2.07 2.30
C ARG A 327 -17.35 -2.84 3.41
N LYS A 328 -16.59 -3.86 3.04
CA LYS A 328 -15.90 -4.75 3.99
C LYS A 328 -14.44 -4.94 3.63
N LEU A 329 -13.62 -5.13 4.67
CA LEU A 329 -12.27 -5.65 4.53
C LEU A 329 -12.07 -6.75 5.59
N GLY A 330 -11.84 -7.99 5.17
CA GLY A 330 -11.86 -9.13 6.08
C GLY A 330 -13.21 -9.24 6.81
N LYS A 331 -13.17 -9.26 8.14
CA LYS A 331 -14.36 -9.26 8.99
C LYS A 331 -14.91 -7.84 9.28
N ILE A 332 -14.17 -6.79 8.99
CA ILE A 332 -14.56 -5.42 9.33
C ILE A 332 -15.58 -4.90 8.33
N ASP A 333 -16.76 -4.48 8.82
CA ASP A 333 -17.82 -3.85 8.03
C ASP A 333 -17.82 -2.34 8.30
N PHE A 334 -17.66 -1.55 7.25
CA PHE A 334 -17.63 -0.08 7.31
C PHE A 334 -19.03 0.55 7.15
N GLY A 335 -20.08 -0.26 7.02
CA GLY A 335 -21.48 0.20 6.95
C GLY A 335 -21.86 0.93 5.68
N SER A 336 -20.93 1.23 4.79
CA SER A 336 -21.15 2.00 3.55
C SER A 336 -20.26 1.54 2.40
N ALA A 337 -20.67 1.85 1.17
CA ALA A 337 -19.96 1.52 -0.07
C ALA A 337 -18.80 2.50 -0.30
N THR A 338 -17.71 2.38 0.48
CA THR A 338 -16.61 3.37 0.53
C THR A 338 -15.83 3.48 -0.78
N ALA A 339 -15.60 2.38 -1.49
CA ALA A 339 -14.89 2.38 -2.77
C ALA A 339 -15.75 2.96 -3.90
N GLU A 340 -17.04 2.64 -3.94
CA GLU A 340 -17.97 3.24 -4.90
C GLU A 340 -18.12 4.74 -4.65
N HIS A 341 -18.21 5.17 -3.37
CA HIS A 341 -18.22 6.58 -2.98
C HIS A 341 -16.98 7.30 -3.50
N TYR A 342 -15.79 6.73 -3.32
CA TYR A 342 -14.54 7.29 -3.84
C TYR A 342 -14.59 7.45 -5.36
N ARG A 343 -14.94 6.41 -6.11
CA ARG A 343 -14.92 6.48 -7.57
C ARG A 343 -15.93 7.49 -8.12
N ARG A 344 -17.17 7.49 -7.59
CA ARG A 344 -18.27 8.34 -8.11
C ARG A 344 -18.23 9.78 -7.61
N ASN A 345 -17.87 9.99 -6.34
CA ASN A 345 -18.02 11.31 -5.71
C ASN A 345 -16.68 12.05 -5.52
N ILE A 346 -15.55 11.39 -5.78
CA ILE A 346 -14.21 11.97 -5.61
C ILE A 346 -13.42 11.91 -6.91
N LEU A 347 -13.07 10.69 -7.36
CA LEU A 347 -12.20 10.49 -8.53
C LEU A 347 -12.78 11.10 -9.81
N VAL A 348 -14.03 10.73 -10.14
CA VAL A 348 -14.66 11.21 -11.38
C VAL A 348 -14.89 12.72 -11.36
N PRO A 349 -15.46 13.34 -10.31
CA PRO A 349 -15.58 14.80 -10.22
C PRO A 349 -14.24 15.54 -10.33
N PHE A 350 -13.16 15.01 -9.71
CA PHE A 350 -11.82 15.56 -9.84
C PHE A 350 -11.35 15.57 -11.29
N LEU A 351 -11.41 14.43 -11.97
CA LEU A 351 -10.99 14.31 -13.38
C LEU A 351 -11.86 15.16 -14.33
N VAL A 352 -13.18 15.18 -14.14
CA VAL A 352 -14.10 15.99 -14.94
C VAL A 352 -13.81 17.47 -14.78
N HIS A 353 -13.58 17.93 -13.55
CA HIS A 353 -13.26 19.34 -13.28
C HIS A 353 -12.00 19.78 -14.02
N TYR A 354 -10.89 19.08 -13.81
CA TYR A 354 -9.59 19.50 -14.35
C TYR A 354 -9.41 19.18 -15.84
N LEU A 355 -9.99 18.10 -16.34
CA LEU A 355 -9.79 17.65 -17.71
C LEU A 355 -10.87 18.14 -18.68
N LYS A 356 -12.11 18.38 -18.20
CA LYS A 356 -13.21 18.88 -19.02
C LYS A 356 -13.55 20.33 -18.74
N GLY A 357 -13.10 20.89 -17.59
CA GLY A 357 -13.48 22.23 -17.13
C GLY A 357 -14.97 22.32 -16.77
N LYS A 358 -15.58 21.21 -16.33
CA LYS A 358 -17.00 21.13 -15.98
C LYS A 358 -17.16 20.80 -14.48
N GLY A 359 -18.20 21.37 -13.86
CA GLY A 359 -18.53 21.07 -12.46
C GLY A 359 -17.48 21.57 -11.46
N THR A 360 -17.60 21.09 -10.23
CA THR A 360 -16.64 21.30 -9.14
C THR A 360 -16.20 19.95 -8.60
N HIS A 361 -14.93 19.81 -8.20
CA HIS A 361 -14.47 18.57 -7.57
C HIS A 361 -14.96 18.42 -6.13
N GLY A 362 -15.34 19.52 -5.45
CA GLY A 362 -15.91 19.51 -4.10
C GLY A 362 -14.99 18.97 -3.00
N LEU A 363 -13.71 18.72 -3.29
CA LEU A 363 -12.75 18.19 -2.32
C LEU A 363 -12.34 19.26 -1.30
N PRO A 364 -12.19 18.90 -0.01
CA PRO A 364 -11.39 19.67 0.93
C PRO A 364 -9.90 19.41 0.66
N GLU A 365 -9.05 20.07 1.40
CA GLU A 365 -7.59 19.86 1.42
C GLU A 365 -7.24 18.38 1.65
N ALA A 366 -7.84 17.76 2.66
CA ALA A 366 -7.75 16.33 2.89
C ALA A 366 -9.09 15.74 3.33
N MET A 367 -9.31 14.47 2.99
CA MET A 367 -10.50 13.72 3.38
C MET A 367 -10.11 12.33 3.84
N THR A 368 -10.52 11.95 5.08
CA THR A 368 -10.21 10.63 5.65
C THR A 368 -11.50 9.90 6.03
N PHE A 369 -11.48 8.57 5.91
CA PHE A 369 -12.52 7.73 6.50
C PHE A 369 -12.12 7.38 7.93
N ARG A 370 -12.85 7.91 8.93
CA ARG A 370 -12.65 7.58 10.34
C ARG A 370 -13.24 6.21 10.64
N THR A 371 -12.36 5.24 10.78
CA THR A 371 -12.75 3.88 11.15
C THR A 371 -13.25 3.80 12.60
N GLY A 372 -14.05 2.81 12.94
CA GLY A 372 -14.73 2.73 14.24
C GLY A 372 -15.98 3.61 14.33
N ALA A 373 -15.90 4.89 13.91
CA ALA A 373 -17.07 5.74 13.69
C ALA A 373 -17.71 5.53 12.31
N ASN A 374 -16.95 5.02 11.35
CA ASN A 374 -17.36 4.70 9.99
C ASN A 374 -17.97 5.88 9.22
N GLU A 375 -17.27 7.01 9.23
CA GLU A 375 -17.69 8.26 8.60
C GLU A 375 -16.55 8.95 7.84
N TRP A 376 -16.87 9.70 6.78
CA TRP A 376 -15.93 10.55 6.06
C TRP A 376 -15.75 11.89 6.77
N ILE A 377 -14.49 12.23 7.09
CA ILE A 377 -14.10 13.49 7.74
C ILE A 377 -13.39 14.40 6.73
N ARG A 378 -13.82 15.66 6.70
CA ARG A 378 -13.21 16.71 5.86
C ARG A 378 -12.23 17.52 6.70
N HIS A 379 -11.01 17.67 6.23
CA HIS A 379 -9.95 18.39 6.92
C HIS A 379 -9.49 19.60 6.10
N HIS A 380 -9.09 20.68 6.80
CA HIS A 380 -8.44 21.85 6.21
C HIS A 380 -6.92 21.67 6.08
N ALA A 381 -6.35 20.65 6.66
CA ALA A 381 -4.96 20.21 6.57
C ALA A 381 -4.84 18.77 7.11
N TRP A 382 -3.90 18.02 6.61
CA TRP A 382 -3.53 16.72 7.16
C TRP A 382 -2.03 16.71 7.55
N PRO A 383 -1.67 16.22 8.76
CA PRO A 383 -2.56 15.87 9.87
C PRO A 383 -3.36 17.07 10.37
N PRO A 384 -4.53 16.85 11.02
CA PRO A 384 -5.34 17.95 11.55
C PRO A 384 -4.57 18.73 12.62
N LYS A 385 -4.64 20.07 12.55
CA LYS A 385 -3.92 20.98 13.47
C LYS A 385 -4.83 21.57 14.55
N GLN A 386 -6.14 21.46 14.39
CA GLN A 386 -7.14 22.05 15.29
C GLN A 386 -7.90 20.94 16.01
N ASN A 387 -8.28 21.20 17.25
CA ASN A 387 -9.03 20.28 18.09
C ASN A 387 -8.35 18.91 18.29
N VAL A 388 -7.02 18.89 18.27
CA VAL A 388 -6.20 17.70 18.51
C VAL A 388 -5.17 18.03 19.58
N VAL A 389 -4.99 17.11 20.54
CA VAL A 389 -4.01 17.22 21.63
C VAL A 389 -3.19 15.95 21.66
N ASP A 390 -1.87 16.10 21.68
CA ASP A 390 -0.98 14.95 21.87
C ASP A 390 -1.12 14.40 23.29
N ARG A 391 -1.52 13.14 23.39
CA ARG A 391 -1.58 12.40 24.64
C ARG A 391 -0.61 11.23 24.61
N LYS A 392 -0.12 10.86 25.81
CA LYS A 392 0.79 9.72 25.98
C LYS A 392 0.04 8.56 26.59
N LEU A 393 0.06 7.42 25.90
CA LEU A 393 -0.50 6.17 26.38
C LEU A 393 0.65 5.34 26.95
N TYR A 394 0.78 5.28 28.29
CA TYR A 394 1.92 4.70 28.99
C TYR A 394 1.76 3.21 29.21
N LEU A 395 2.85 2.47 29.04
CA LEU A 395 2.98 1.09 29.49
C LEU A 395 3.12 1.08 31.01
N GLN A 396 2.27 0.32 31.69
CA GLN A 396 2.19 0.27 33.15
C GLN A 396 2.65 -1.09 33.70
N LYS A 397 2.73 -1.18 35.02
CA LYS A 397 2.92 -2.44 35.74
C LYS A 397 1.75 -3.40 35.40
N ASP A 398 2.00 -4.70 35.56
CA ASP A 398 1.01 -5.78 35.39
C ASP A 398 0.36 -5.83 34.00
N LYS A 399 1.08 -5.30 32.97
CA LYS A 399 0.62 -5.22 31.55
C LYS A 399 -0.57 -4.29 31.34
N GLU A 400 -0.78 -3.35 32.21
CA GLU A 400 -1.79 -2.31 32.04
C GLU A 400 -1.30 -1.23 31.05
N LEU A 401 -2.26 -0.50 30.47
CA LEU A 401 -2.05 0.61 29.56
C LEU A 401 -2.93 1.78 29.99
N SER A 402 -2.35 2.97 30.20
CA SER A 402 -3.09 4.14 30.71
C SER A 402 -2.59 5.45 30.12
N PHE A 403 -3.48 6.43 30.02
CA PHE A 403 -3.12 7.82 29.73
C PHE A 403 -2.49 8.55 30.92
N ASP A 404 -2.58 7.99 32.12
CA ASP A 404 -1.92 8.54 33.30
C ASP A 404 -0.46 8.08 33.35
N PRO A 405 0.47 8.97 33.73
CA PRO A 405 1.88 8.59 33.85
C PRO A 405 2.07 7.55 34.95
N PRO A 406 3.03 6.63 34.80
CA PRO A 406 3.32 5.66 35.87
C PRO A 406 3.78 6.39 37.16
N PRO A 407 3.49 5.82 38.34
CA PRO A 407 3.96 6.37 39.60
C PRO A 407 5.48 6.57 39.62
N PRO A 408 5.99 7.59 40.29
CA PRO A 408 7.42 7.73 40.50
C PRO A 408 8.01 6.47 41.16
N ALA A 409 9.01 5.89 40.50
CA ALA A 409 9.70 4.71 41.02
C ALA A 409 11.16 5.01 41.25
N ALA A 410 11.70 4.57 42.43
CA ALA A 410 13.11 4.72 42.77
C ALA A 410 14.03 3.88 41.87
N GLU A 411 13.53 2.72 41.40
CA GLU A 411 14.24 1.79 40.56
C GLU A 411 13.61 1.71 39.16
N GLN A 412 14.44 1.38 38.17
CA GLN A 412 13.95 1.12 36.79
C GLN A 412 13.16 -0.17 36.77
N SER A 413 11.91 -0.09 36.33
CA SER A 413 11.04 -1.26 36.11
C SER A 413 10.93 -1.56 34.63
N PHE A 414 10.97 -2.84 34.28
CA PHE A 414 10.85 -3.31 32.92
C PHE A 414 10.09 -4.63 32.86
N ASP A 415 9.56 -4.94 31.71
CA ASP A 415 9.12 -6.29 31.31
C ASP A 415 10.13 -6.87 30.33
N SER A 416 10.29 -8.19 30.32
CA SER A 416 11.26 -8.84 29.45
C SER A 416 10.68 -10.07 28.76
N TYR A 417 11.23 -10.38 27.61
CA TYR A 417 10.98 -11.61 26.85
C TYR A 417 12.26 -12.07 26.16
N THR A 418 12.28 -13.35 25.77
CA THR A 418 13.37 -13.89 24.96
C THR A 418 12.95 -13.89 23.51
N SER A 419 13.71 -13.21 22.66
CA SER A 419 13.55 -13.27 21.19
C SER A 419 14.45 -14.36 20.64
N ASP A 420 13.85 -15.31 19.93
CA ASP A 420 14.55 -16.45 19.30
C ASP A 420 14.38 -16.40 17.77
N PRO A 421 15.45 -16.11 17.01
CA PRO A 421 15.38 -16.13 15.55
C PRO A 421 15.08 -17.50 14.93
N ALA A 422 15.20 -18.60 15.70
CA ALA A 422 14.82 -19.94 15.24
C ALA A 422 13.32 -20.21 15.35
N ASN A 423 12.58 -19.42 16.16
CA ASN A 423 11.14 -19.52 16.32
C ASN A 423 10.47 -18.14 16.25
N PRO A 424 10.62 -17.41 15.14
CA PRO A 424 10.15 -16.03 15.03
C PRO A 424 8.62 -15.93 15.11
N VAL A 425 8.12 -14.81 15.61
CA VAL A 425 6.68 -14.53 15.65
C VAL A 425 6.16 -14.39 14.20
N PRO A 426 5.16 -15.19 13.80
CA PRO A 426 4.58 -15.07 12.47
C PRO A 426 3.82 -13.74 12.32
N TYR A 427 3.82 -13.16 11.11
CA TYR A 427 3.11 -11.90 10.85
C TYR A 427 1.59 -12.09 10.73
N ARG A 428 1.14 -13.31 10.49
CA ARG A 428 -0.27 -13.72 10.39
C ARG A 428 -0.43 -15.20 10.80
N PRO A 429 -1.67 -15.66 11.03
CA PRO A 429 -1.92 -17.06 11.38
C PRO A 429 -1.33 -18.04 10.36
N ARG A 430 -0.75 -19.13 10.86
CA ARG A 430 -0.20 -20.21 10.05
C ARG A 430 -1.25 -21.29 9.76
N PRO A 431 -1.19 -21.99 8.61
CA PRO A 431 -0.16 -21.90 7.56
C PRO A 431 -0.27 -20.64 6.70
N ILE A 432 0.87 -20.02 6.39
CA ILE A 432 0.94 -18.87 5.51
C ILE A 432 1.07 -19.36 4.08
N LYS A 433 0.00 -19.25 3.31
CA LYS A 433 -0.01 -19.67 1.91
C LYS A 433 0.42 -18.53 1.00
N LEU A 434 1.23 -18.85 0.00
CA LEU A 434 1.64 -17.90 -1.02
C LEU A 434 0.40 -17.19 -1.62
N ARG A 435 0.43 -15.86 -1.68
CA ARG A 435 -0.65 -14.97 -2.18
C ARG A 435 -1.99 -15.03 -1.44
N SER A 436 -2.30 -16.08 -0.69
CA SER A 436 -3.58 -16.20 0.00
C SER A 436 -3.61 -15.29 1.24
N GLY A 437 -4.68 -14.48 1.41
CA GLY A 437 -4.86 -13.58 2.55
C GLY A 437 -3.91 -12.38 2.58
N TRP A 438 -3.14 -12.15 1.53
CA TRP A 438 -2.24 -10.99 1.42
C TRP A 438 -2.99 -9.67 1.59
N THR A 439 -4.19 -9.57 1.02
CA THR A 439 -5.00 -8.34 1.03
C THR A 439 -5.75 -8.08 2.34
N THR A 440 -5.72 -9.01 3.30
CA THR A 440 -6.50 -8.91 4.55
C THR A 440 -5.69 -9.09 5.83
N TRP A 441 -4.40 -9.43 5.75
CA TRP A 441 -3.61 -9.77 6.92
C TRP A 441 -3.51 -8.64 7.96
N LEU A 442 -3.54 -7.38 7.54
CA LEU A 442 -3.51 -6.22 8.44
C LEU A 442 -4.78 -6.09 9.30
N VAL A 443 -5.88 -6.69 8.88
CA VAL A 443 -7.16 -6.69 9.62
C VAL A 443 -7.47 -8.06 10.23
N GLU A 444 -6.52 -9.00 10.23
CA GLU A 444 -6.68 -10.28 10.91
C GLU A 444 -6.56 -10.12 12.43
N ASP A 445 -7.31 -10.96 13.15
CA ASP A 445 -7.39 -10.96 14.61
C ASP A 445 -6.02 -11.24 15.25
N GLN A 446 -5.49 -10.31 16.03
CA GLN A 446 -4.15 -10.42 16.62
C GLN A 446 -4.07 -11.38 17.82
N ARG A 447 -5.18 -12.02 18.25
CA ARG A 447 -5.18 -13.05 19.29
C ARG A 447 -4.27 -14.24 18.98
N PHE A 448 -3.95 -14.50 17.71
CA PHE A 448 -3.07 -15.60 17.31
C PHE A 448 -1.63 -15.50 17.88
N VAL A 449 -1.21 -14.31 18.35
CA VAL A 449 0.10 -14.09 18.96
C VAL A 449 0.04 -13.53 20.39
N ASP A 450 -1.12 -13.15 20.89
CA ASP A 450 -1.29 -12.43 22.15
C ASP A 450 -0.71 -13.19 23.37
N HIS A 451 -0.79 -14.50 23.36
CA HIS A 451 -0.32 -15.35 24.47
C HIS A 451 1.07 -15.97 24.26
N ARG A 452 1.80 -15.54 23.24
CA ARG A 452 3.16 -16.02 23.03
C ARG A 452 4.11 -15.45 24.09
N PRO A 453 5.08 -16.26 24.58
CA PRO A 453 6.04 -15.78 25.61
C PRO A 453 7.03 -14.73 25.09
N ASP A 454 7.12 -14.56 23.77
CA ASP A 454 7.97 -13.61 23.05
C ASP A 454 7.19 -12.38 22.54
N VAL A 455 5.95 -12.18 23.03
CA VAL A 455 5.11 -11.01 22.77
C VAL A 455 4.66 -10.39 24.10
N LEU A 456 4.86 -9.09 24.25
CA LEU A 456 4.33 -8.32 25.38
C LEU A 456 3.07 -7.60 24.94
N SER A 457 1.95 -7.87 25.63
CA SER A 457 0.67 -7.18 25.40
C SER A 457 0.31 -6.34 26.61
N PHE A 458 0.10 -5.04 26.40
CA PHE A 458 -0.37 -4.09 27.41
C PHE A 458 -1.77 -3.63 27.01
N VAL A 459 -2.73 -3.67 27.95
CA VAL A 459 -4.15 -3.46 27.66
C VAL A 459 -4.74 -2.43 28.62
N SER A 460 -5.54 -1.49 28.11
CA SER A 460 -6.26 -0.52 28.95
C SER A 460 -7.48 -1.16 29.61
N GLU A 461 -8.01 -0.48 30.64
CA GLU A 461 -9.38 -0.71 31.07
C GLU A 461 -10.37 -0.43 29.93
N PRO A 462 -11.61 -0.96 30.00
CA PRO A 462 -12.65 -0.62 29.04
C PRO A 462 -12.87 0.89 29.00
N LEU A 463 -12.91 1.46 27.81
CA LEU A 463 -13.10 2.89 27.62
C LEU A 463 -14.48 3.33 28.10
N ILE A 464 -14.53 4.41 28.88
CA ILE A 464 -15.80 4.98 29.38
C ILE A 464 -16.49 5.91 28.37
N GLU A 465 -15.73 6.38 27.38
CA GLU A 465 -16.16 7.20 26.24
C GLU A 465 -15.33 6.86 25.00
N ASP A 466 -15.75 7.33 23.81
CA ASP A 466 -14.99 7.16 22.58
C ASP A 466 -13.68 7.95 22.66
N VAL A 467 -12.57 7.32 22.28
CA VAL A 467 -11.25 7.94 22.11
C VAL A 467 -10.93 7.99 20.62
N ILE A 468 -10.86 9.20 20.06
CA ILE A 468 -10.59 9.40 18.64
C ILE A 468 -9.14 9.80 18.46
N VAL A 469 -8.39 9.00 17.69
CA VAL A 469 -7.01 9.28 17.29
C VAL A 469 -7.02 9.72 15.83
N SER A 470 -6.44 10.90 15.51
CA SER A 470 -6.42 11.43 14.15
C SER A 470 -5.09 12.13 13.86
N GLY A 471 -4.23 11.51 13.09
CA GLY A 471 -2.91 12.03 12.72
C GLY A 471 -1.76 11.05 12.93
N ARG A 472 -0.55 11.57 13.16
CA ARG A 472 0.69 10.77 13.30
C ARG A 472 0.80 10.14 14.68
N ILE A 473 1.09 8.86 14.72
CA ILE A 473 1.29 8.08 15.95
C ILE A 473 2.79 7.75 16.08
N VAL A 474 3.35 7.87 17.27
CA VAL A 474 4.78 7.55 17.51
C VAL A 474 4.93 6.70 18.77
N ALA A 475 5.51 5.51 18.63
CA ALA A 475 5.92 4.74 19.80
C ALA A 475 7.27 5.26 20.33
N ASN A 476 7.28 5.69 21.59
CA ASN A 476 8.49 6.06 22.33
C ASN A 476 8.88 4.89 23.23
N LEU A 477 9.77 4.05 22.72
CA LEU A 477 10.16 2.81 23.36
C LEU A 477 11.53 2.95 24.03
N PHE A 478 11.59 2.86 25.35
CA PHE A 478 12.82 2.71 26.09
C PHE A 478 13.12 1.23 26.24
N ALA A 479 14.12 0.74 25.52
CA ALA A 479 14.40 -0.68 25.43
C ALA A 479 15.88 -1.01 25.51
N SER A 480 16.21 -2.23 25.93
CA SER A 480 17.55 -2.81 25.85
C SER A 480 17.50 -4.26 25.38
N THR A 481 18.56 -4.69 24.74
CA THR A 481 18.78 -6.09 24.33
C THR A 481 20.04 -6.64 24.98
N SER A 482 20.08 -7.94 25.27
CA SER A 482 21.32 -8.62 25.64
C SER A 482 22.24 -8.88 24.43
N GLY A 483 21.72 -8.73 23.20
CA GLY A 483 22.47 -8.80 21.97
C GLY A 483 23.14 -7.47 21.59
N THR A 484 23.63 -7.40 20.35
CA THR A 484 24.23 -6.18 19.77
C THR A 484 23.45 -5.66 18.57
N ASP A 485 22.32 -6.26 18.25
CA ASP A 485 21.28 -5.80 17.33
C ASP A 485 19.93 -6.33 17.77
N SER A 486 18.85 -5.72 17.33
CA SER A 486 17.47 -6.19 17.56
C SER A 486 16.50 -5.41 16.68
N ASP A 487 15.35 -6.01 16.39
CA ASP A 487 14.21 -5.30 15.83
C ASP A 487 13.16 -5.06 16.92
N TRP A 488 12.42 -3.97 16.77
CA TRP A 488 11.31 -3.59 17.63
C TRP A 488 10.06 -3.43 16.78
N VAL A 489 9.12 -4.38 16.92
CA VAL A 489 7.81 -4.32 16.28
C VAL A 489 6.81 -3.89 17.32
N VAL A 490 6.06 -2.82 17.06
CA VAL A 490 5.05 -2.29 17.97
C VAL A 490 3.74 -2.14 17.21
N LYS A 491 2.65 -2.64 17.81
CA LYS A 491 1.30 -2.59 17.22
C LYS A 491 0.36 -1.87 18.16
N LEU A 492 -0.49 -1.00 17.62
CA LEU A 492 -1.63 -0.39 18.30
C LEU A 492 -2.90 -1.08 17.84
N ILE A 493 -3.68 -1.58 18.79
CA ILE A 493 -4.78 -2.51 18.52
C ILE A 493 -6.06 -2.01 19.21
N ASP A 494 -7.18 -2.06 18.51
CA ASP A 494 -8.52 -1.89 19.05
C ASP A 494 -9.07 -3.27 19.46
N VAL A 495 -9.30 -3.46 20.76
CA VAL A 495 -9.85 -4.70 21.32
C VAL A 495 -11.36 -4.53 21.55
N TYR A 496 -12.12 -5.29 20.82
CA TYR A 496 -13.59 -5.31 20.92
C TYR A 496 -14.04 -5.89 22.27
N PRO A 497 -15.22 -5.49 22.78
CA PRO A 497 -15.80 -6.09 23.97
C PRO A 497 -15.98 -7.61 23.81
N ASP A 498 -15.81 -8.40 24.88
CA ASP A 498 -15.98 -9.86 24.85
C ASP A 498 -17.36 -10.28 24.35
N LYS A 499 -18.38 -9.48 24.68
CA LYS A 499 -19.74 -9.62 24.15
C LYS A 499 -20.00 -8.49 23.18
N PHE A 500 -19.99 -8.79 21.89
CA PHE A 500 -20.30 -7.85 20.83
C PHE A 500 -21.63 -8.27 20.18
N GLU A 501 -22.73 -7.64 20.63
CA GLU A 501 -24.10 -8.10 20.31
C GLU A 501 -24.43 -8.04 18.81
N SER A 502 -23.90 -7.06 18.09
CA SER A 502 -24.14 -6.88 16.65
C SER A 502 -23.48 -7.95 15.78
N ASP A 503 -22.37 -8.53 16.25
CA ASP A 503 -21.66 -9.62 15.59
C ASP A 503 -20.87 -10.43 16.64
N PRO A 504 -21.44 -11.53 17.17
CA PRO A 504 -20.79 -12.33 18.21
C PRO A 504 -19.42 -12.91 17.84
N GLU A 505 -19.11 -13.06 16.52
CA GLU A 505 -17.79 -13.51 16.07
C GLU A 505 -16.70 -12.46 16.29
N MET A 506 -17.10 -11.20 16.46
CA MET A 506 -16.21 -10.09 16.78
C MET A 506 -15.94 -9.94 18.28
N GLY A 507 -16.55 -10.77 19.14
CA GLY A 507 -16.30 -10.75 20.58
C GLY A 507 -14.82 -10.94 20.91
N GLY A 508 -14.20 -9.96 21.59
CA GLY A 508 -12.78 -9.95 21.94
C GLY A 508 -11.83 -9.83 20.74
N PHE A 509 -12.32 -9.46 19.55
CA PHE A 509 -11.51 -9.29 18.35
C PHE A 509 -10.43 -8.22 18.56
N GLN A 510 -9.22 -8.49 18.14
CA GLN A 510 -8.06 -7.60 18.27
C GLN A 510 -7.69 -7.05 16.89
N LEU A 511 -8.25 -5.88 16.55
CA LEU A 511 -8.02 -5.21 15.26
C LEU A 511 -6.77 -4.33 15.33
N MET A 512 -5.73 -4.65 14.57
CA MET A 512 -4.57 -3.79 14.44
C MET A 512 -4.94 -2.51 13.67
N ILE A 513 -4.81 -1.35 14.34
CA ILE A 513 -5.10 -0.03 13.78
C ILE A 513 -3.88 0.56 13.10
N ALA A 514 -2.73 0.42 13.73
CA ALA A 514 -1.45 0.85 13.21
C ALA A 514 -0.34 0.02 13.86
N GLY A 515 0.79 -0.07 13.19
CA GLY A 515 1.98 -0.72 13.74
C GLY A 515 3.11 -0.65 12.75
N ASP A 516 4.34 -0.73 13.25
CA ASP A 516 5.51 -0.79 12.40
C ASP A 516 6.68 -1.46 13.12
N VAL A 517 7.75 -1.69 12.37
CA VAL A 517 9.03 -2.22 12.84
C VAL A 517 10.09 -1.12 12.80
N PHE A 518 11.04 -1.19 13.71
CA PHE A 518 12.27 -0.39 13.68
C PHE A 518 13.48 -1.29 13.91
N ARG A 519 14.44 -1.27 12.99
CA ARG A 519 15.68 -2.03 13.12
C ARG A 519 16.69 -1.25 13.94
N GLY A 520 17.03 -1.76 15.12
CA GLY A 520 17.75 -1.03 16.16
C GLY A 520 19.13 -0.53 15.79
N ARG A 521 19.87 -1.19 14.88
CA ARG A 521 21.18 -0.74 14.38
C ARG A 521 21.14 0.66 13.74
N TYR A 522 19.94 1.10 13.29
CA TYR A 522 19.73 2.39 12.64
C TYR A 522 19.30 3.51 13.60
N LEU A 523 19.31 3.27 14.90
CA LEU A 523 18.88 4.25 15.89
C LEU A 523 19.49 5.64 15.71
N ARG A 524 20.74 5.72 15.24
CA ARG A 524 21.47 6.99 15.09
C ARG A 524 21.57 7.48 13.66
N SER A 525 21.53 6.58 12.70
CA SER A 525 21.66 6.89 11.27
C SER A 525 21.21 5.72 10.42
N PHE A 526 20.35 5.98 9.47
CA PHE A 526 19.97 5.00 8.45
C PHE A 526 21.10 4.72 7.44
N GLU A 527 22.06 5.63 7.33
CA GLU A 527 23.20 5.50 6.42
C GLU A 527 24.40 4.76 7.04
N ARG A 528 24.53 4.79 8.36
CA ARG A 528 25.68 4.26 9.10
C ARG A 528 25.20 3.48 10.31
N PRO A 529 24.78 2.23 10.10
CA PRO A 529 24.32 1.38 11.18
C PRO A 529 25.43 1.15 12.22
N GLN A 530 25.05 1.02 13.48
CA GLN A 530 25.95 0.76 14.58
C GLN A 530 25.43 -0.36 15.48
N ALA A 531 26.35 -1.10 16.09
CA ALA A 531 25.98 -2.07 17.09
C ALA A 531 25.26 -1.39 18.26
N ILE A 532 24.19 -2.01 18.74
CA ILE A 532 23.50 -1.59 19.97
C ILE A 532 24.38 -1.98 21.17
N PRO A 533 24.65 -1.06 22.11
CA PRO A 533 25.35 -1.43 23.35
C PRO A 533 24.50 -2.42 24.16
N ALA A 534 25.03 -3.65 24.34
CA ALA A 534 24.31 -4.72 25.04
C ALA A 534 23.89 -4.28 26.47
N ASN A 535 22.71 -4.66 26.88
CA ASN A 535 22.10 -4.38 28.19
C ASN A 535 22.01 -2.89 28.55
N THR A 536 22.12 -1.99 27.57
CA THR A 536 22.06 -0.55 27.77
C THR A 536 20.75 0.00 27.22
N VAL A 537 20.02 0.76 28.04
CA VAL A 537 18.75 1.38 27.63
C VAL A 537 18.98 2.36 26.50
N GLN A 538 18.24 2.18 25.43
CA GLN A 538 18.17 3.11 24.30
C GLN A 538 16.74 3.63 24.18
N HIS A 539 16.56 4.83 23.62
CA HIS A 539 15.26 5.41 23.32
C HIS A 539 15.02 5.31 21.81
N TYR A 540 14.04 4.50 21.42
CA TYR A 540 13.58 4.35 20.05
C TYR A 540 12.32 5.17 19.83
N GLN A 541 12.30 5.99 18.80
CA GLN A 541 11.10 6.65 18.29
C GLN A 541 10.69 5.94 17.02
N ILE A 542 9.61 5.19 17.10
CA ILE A 542 9.10 4.38 15.99
C ILE A 542 7.88 5.09 15.44
N PRO A 543 7.99 5.74 14.27
CA PRO A 543 6.83 6.34 13.62
C PRO A 543 5.92 5.24 13.10
N PHE A 544 4.63 5.32 13.45
CA PHE A 544 3.62 4.49 12.83
C PHE A 544 3.04 5.20 11.61
N PRO A 545 2.44 4.46 10.68
CA PRO A 545 1.53 5.04 9.72
C PRO A 545 0.49 5.92 10.40
N ALA A 546 0.20 7.11 9.84
CA ALA A 546 -0.87 7.97 10.34
C ALA A 546 -2.21 7.25 10.30
N ASN A 547 -3.15 7.61 11.18
CA ASN A 547 -4.47 6.99 11.20
C ASN A 547 -5.57 7.98 11.57
N ASP A 548 -6.83 7.63 11.28
CA ASP A 548 -8.04 8.32 11.77
C ASP A 548 -9.02 7.24 12.25
N HIS A 549 -9.01 6.98 13.57
CA HIS A 549 -9.74 5.89 14.18
C HIS A 549 -10.44 6.30 15.48
N ALA A 550 -11.66 5.81 15.68
CA ALA A 550 -12.41 5.97 16.91
C ALA A 550 -12.45 4.65 17.68
N PHE A 551 -11.63 4.54 18.74
CA PHE A 551 -11.81 3.49 19.74
C PHE A 551 -13.12 3.75 20.46
N LYS A 552 -14.06 2.82 20.38
CA LYS A 552 -15.42 3.02 20.90
C LYS A 552 -15.49 2.80 22.40
N LYS A 553 -16.46 3.46 23.05
CA LYS A 553 -16.82 3.17 24.43
C LYS A 553 -17.04 1.66 24.63
N GLY A 554 -16.47 1.10 25.68
CA GLY A 554 -16.51 -0.33 26.00
C GLY A 554 -15.40 -1.15 25.32
N HIS A 555 -14.74 -0.64 24.28
CA HIS A 555 -13.52 -1.24 23.73
C HIS A 555 -12.33 -1.01 24.65
N ARG A 556 -11.22 -1.69 24.38
CA ARG A 556 -9.94 -1.46 25.06
C ARG A 556 -8.88 -1.11 24.02
N ILE A 557 -7.89 -0.31 24.43
CA ILE A 557 -6.70 -0.07 23.63
C ILE A 557 -5.64 -1.07 24.06
N MET A 558 -4.96 -1.71 23.09
CA MET A 558 -3.86 -2.63 23.35
C MET A 558 -2.61 -2.19 22.59
N VAL A 559 -1.45 -2.41 23.21
CA VAL A 559 -0.14 -2.30 22.57
C VAL A 559 0.56 -3.64 22.66
N GLN A 560 0.92 -4.22 21.50
CA GLN A 560 1.76 -5.42 21.45
C GLN A 560 3.18 -5.03 21.04
N ILE A 561 4.19 -5.65 21.68
CA ILE A 561 5.61 -5.44 21.41
C ILE A 561 6.29 -6.79 21.23
N GLN A 562 7.04 -6.94 20.14
CA GLN A 562 7.78 -8.15 19.79
C GLN A 562 9.06 -7.77 19.02
N SER A 563 9.97 -8.73 18.75
CA SER A 563 11.22 -8.48 18.03
C SER A 563 11.35 -9.22 16.69
N THR A 564 10.28 -9.84 16.25
CA THR A 564 10.22 -10.51 14.94
C THR A 564 8.83 -10.38 14.35
N TRP A 565 8.73 -10.33 13.02
CA TRP A 565 7.45 -10.25 12.28
C TRP A 565 7.59 -11.03 10.97
N PHE A 566 7.74 -12.34 11.12
CA PHE A 566 8.24 -13.21 10.07
C PHE A 566 7.12 -13.90 9.27
N PRO A 567 7.32 -14.15 7.96
CA PRO A 567 8.44 -13.74 7.11
C PRO A 567 8.24 -12.40 6.39
N ILE A 568 7.26 -11.57 6.80
CA ILE A 568 7.12 -10.24 6.19
C ILE A 568 8.38 -9.39 6.42
N ILE A 569 8.98 -9.49 7.60
CA ILE A 569 10.28 -8.91 7.94
C ILE A 569 11.32 -10.02 8.07
N ASP A 570 12.53 -9.79 7.58
CA ASP A 570 13.66 -10.70 7.71
C ASP A 570 14.08 -10.89 9.17
N ARG A 571 14.68 -12.05 9.49
CA ARG A 571 15.16 -12.36 10.83
C ARG A 571 16.37 -11.51 11.19
N ASN A 572 16.32 -10.81 12.32
CA ASN A 572 17.49 -10.16 12.89
C ASN A 572 18.35 -11.21 13.60
N PRO A 573 19.68 -11.29 13.34
CA PRO A 573 20.59 -12.20 14.03
C PRO A 573 20.74 -11.94 15.53
N GLN A 574 20.23 -10.83 16.09
CA GLN A 574 20.44 -10.34 17.45
C GLN A 574 21.93 -10.03 17.75
N ARG A 575 22.75 -10.09 16.69
CA ARG A 575 24.17 -9.73 16.65
C ARG A 575 24.39 -8.76 15.50
N PHE A 576 25.14 -7.71 15.75
CA PHE A 576 25.52 -6.77 14.69
C PHE A 576 26.43 -7.45 13.66
N ILE A 577 25.97 -7.49 12.42
CA ILE A 577 26.72 -7.91 11.24
C ILE A 577 26.71 -6.73 10.28
N SER A 578 27.87 -6.39 9.71
CA SER A 578 28.00 -5.21 8.84
C SER A 578 27.03 -5.23 7.66
N ASN A 579 26.80 -6.38 7.04
CA ASN A 579 25.75 -6.60 6.05
C ASN A 579 24.86 -7.76 6.49
N ILE A 580 23.63 -7.46 6.86
CA ILE A 580 22.67 -8.43 7.39
C ILE A 580 22.28 -9.51 6.38
N PHE A 581 22.29 -9.22 5.08
CA PHE A 581 22.02 -10.21 4.02
C PHE A 581 23.08 -11.32 3.95
N LEU A 582 24.27 -11.05 4.50
CA LEU A 582 25.38 -12.00 4.52
C LEU A 582 25.53 -12.71 5.88
N ALA A 583 24.59 -12.49 6.81
CA ALA A 583 24.59 -13.19 8.09
C ALA A 583 24.54 -14.72 7.87
N ARG A 584 25.42 -15.44 8.56
CA ARG A 584 25.46 -16.91 8.55
C ARG A 584 24.54 -17.46 9.62
N GLU A 585 24.14 -18.73 9.52
CA GLU A 585 23.30 -19.36 10.54
C GLU A 585 23.94 -19.31 11.94
N SER A 586 25.27 -19.40 12.03
CA SER A 586 26.04 -19.26 13.29
C SER A 586 26.04 -17.85 13.89
N ASP A 587 25.58 -16.85 13.16
CA ASP A 587 25.48 -15.46 13.65
C ASP A 587 24.16 -15.20 14.38
N PHE A 588 23.16 -16.05 14.17
CA PHE A 588 21.87 -15.95 14.83
C PHE A 588 21.96 -16.47 16.26
N GLN A 589 21.44 -15.69 17.21
CA GLN A 589 21.45 -16.03 18.63
C GLN A 589 20.15 -15.56 19.30
N THR A 590 19.76 -16.22 20.37
CA THR A 590 18.70 -15.72 21.25
C THR A 590 19.17 -14.47 21.99
N ALA A 591 18.24 -13.55 22.28
CA ALA A 591 18.53 -12.38 23.09
C ALA A 591 17.36 -12.05 24.03
N ILE A 592 17.70 -11.55 25.23
CA ILE A 592 16.72 -11.05 26.19
C ILE A 592 16.46 -9.59 25.85
N GLN A 593 15.20 -9.29 25.60
CA GLN A 593 14.69 -7.96 25.33
C GLN A 593 14.02 -7.41 26.59
N ARG A 594 14.25 -6.14 26.90
CA ARG A 594 13.64 -5.46 28.07
C ARG A 594 12.99 -4.17 27.63
N ILE A 595 11.73 -3.99 28.03
CA ILE A 595 10.93 -2.79 27.76
C ILE A 595 10.71 -2.07 29.07
N TYR A 596 11.22 -0.85 29.19
CA TYR A 596 11.21 -0.05 30.41
C TYR A 596 9.91 0.77 30.51
N ARG A 597 9.36 0.87 31.72
CA ARG A 597 8.04 1.48 31.95
C ARG A 597 7.97 2.43 33.16
N SER A 598 9.11 2.86 33.71
CA SER A 598 9.10 3.70 34.89
C SER A 598 10.14 4.83 34.89
N GLY A 599 9.90 5.86 35.67
CA GLY A 599 10.79 7.01 35.82
C GLY A 599 11.02 7.73 34.50
N ARG A 600 12.27 8.10 34.20
CA ARG A 600 12.65 8.77 32.95
C ARG A 600 12.55 7.87 31.71
N ASN A 601 12.44 6.58 31.91
CA ASN A 601 12.38 5.56 30.87
C ASN A 601 10.97 4.97 30.73
N ALA A 602 9.92 5.77 30.93
CA ALA A 602 8.54 5.36 30.78
C ALA A 602 8.16 5.27 29.28
N SER A 603 8.17 4.06 28.73
CA SER A 603 7.72 3.81 27.36
C SER A 603 6.25 4.16 27.19
N HIS A 604 5.92 4.77 26.07
CA HIS A 604 4.56 5.22 25.77
C HIS A 604 4.33 5.35 24.27
N ILE A 605 3.07 5.30 23.87
CA ILE A 605 2.65 5.68 22.51
C ILE A 605 2.13 7.12 22.56
N ALA A 606 2.74 8.01 21.79
CA ALA A 606 2.23 9.36 21.58
C ALA A 606 1.13 9.28 20.51
N VAL A 607 -0.08 9.69 20.88
CA VAL A 607 -1.27 9.65 20.01
C VAL A 607 -1.93 11.03 19.95
N PRO A 608 -2.27 11.52 18.74
CA PRO A 608 -3.02 12.76 18.56
C PRO A 608 -4.51 12.49 18.81
N VAL A 609 -5.00 12.89 19.99
CA VAL A 609 -6.41 12.68 20.40
C VAL A 609 -7.26 13.88 20.02
N VAL A 610 -8.38 13.63 19.32
CA VAL A 610 -9.36 14.65 19.00
C VAL A 610 -10.12 15.05 20.27
N VAL A 611 -10.13 16.34 20.57
CA VAL A 611 -10.88 16.91 21.69
C VAL A 611 -12.10 17.67 21.18
N LYS A 612 -13.22 17.56 21.88
CA LYS A 612 -14.40 18.38 21.55
C LYS A 612 -14.04 19.85 21.77
N PRO A 613 -14.40 20.76 20.85
CA PRO A 613 -14.25 22.18 21.13
C PRO A 613 -15.01 22.53 22.43
N PRO A 614 -14.49 23.45 23.26
CA PRO A 614 -15.24 23.91 24.44
C PRO A 614 -16.61 24.41 23.98
N GLN A 615 -17.67 23.92 24.66
CA GLN A 615 -19.05 24.31 24.42
C GLN A 615 -19.27 25.79 24.73
#